data_c3c96192814d8bda71311a8378e58651
#
_entry.id   c3c96192814d8bda71311a8378e58651
#
_cell.length_a   1.000
_cell.length_b   1.000
_cell.length_c   1.000
_cell.angle_alpha   90.00
_cell.angle_beta   90.00
_cell.angle_gamma   90.00
#
_symmetry.space_group_name_H-M   'P 1'
#
loop_
_entity.id
_entity.type
_entity.pdbx_description
1 polymer ?
#
loop_
_entity_poly.entity_id
_entity_poly.type
_entity_poly.pdbx_seq_one_letter_code
_entity_poly.pdbx_strand_id
1 'polypeptide(L)'
;MVKTDNQKILLKDGEIVRVGDIKIECILVPGHTWGHMVYLVDDEYLFTGDTIWFGADGGYSFISTLAEDNHLAVRSLEALETNLRARKQPIRIITGHTGWTDDLDFAFRHRTEICSPFTKKYKDPSAPYDGYIEDDDTEKGARTTPLRKVAAK
;
A
#
# COMPACT_ATOMS: atom_id res chain seq x y z
N MET A 1 24.12 16.12 12.05
CA MET A 1 22.95 16.44 11.22
C MET A 1 23.46 16.83 9.84
N VAL A 2 23.33 15.98 8.84
CA VAL A 2 23.80 16.27 7.47
C VAL A 2 22.78 17.21 6.86
N LYS A 3 23.18 18.46 6.56
CA LYS A 3 22.37 19.36 5.74
C LYS A 3 22.49 18.87 4.29
N THR A 4 21.42 18.33 3.75
CA THR A 4 21.33 18.07 2.31
C THR A 4 20.71 19.30 1.66
N ASP A 5 21.42 19.89 0.69
CA ASP A 5 20.89 20.98 -0.15
C ASP A 5 19.87 20.47 -1.19
N ASN A 6 19.21 19.36 -0.90
CA ASN A 6 18.21 18.78 -1.79
C ASN A 6 16.97 19.68 -1.83
N GLN A 7 16.57 20.05 -3.02
CA GLN A 7 15.33 20.76 -3.25
C GLN A 7 14.16 19.89 -2.76
N LYS A 8 13.35 20.43 -1.86
CA LYS A 8 12.12 19.79 -1.40
C LYS A 8 10.96 20.28 -2.25
N ILE A 9 10.22 19.37 -2.83
CA ILE A 9 8.99 19.63 -3.58
C ILE A 9 7.83 19.16 -2.72
N LEU A 10 6.87 20.05 -2.45
CA LEU A 10 5.62 19.71 -1.78
C LEU A 10 4.62 19.27 -2.84
N LEU A 11 4.27 18.00 -2.82
CA LEU A 11 3.33 17.41 -3.76
C LEU A 11 1.89 17.69 -3.34
N LYS A 12 1.00 17.83 -4.32
CA LYS A 12 -0.44 18.01 -4.12
C LYS A 12 -1.20 16.82 -4.69
N ASP A 13 -2.42 16.65 -4.20
CA ASP A 13 -3.34 15.65 -4.75
C ASP A 13 -3.59 15.88 -6.25
N GLY A 14 -3.51 14.80 -7.03
CA GLY A 14 -3.66 14.82 -8.48
C GLY A 14 -2.47 15.43 -9.23
N GLU A 15 -1.41 15.85 -8.55
CA GLU A 15 -0.23 16.41 -9.21
C GLU A 15 0.52 15.34 -10.01
N ILE A 16 0.94 15.72 -11.23
CA ILE A 16 1.76 14.86 -12.08
C ILE A 16 3.19 15.38 -12.08
N VAL A 17 4.11 14.55 -11.60
CA VAL A 17 5.55 14.82 -11.62
C VAL A 17 6.22 13.94 -12.67
N ARG A 18 7.29 14.46 -13.28
CA ARG A 18 8.13 13.67 -14.20
C ARG A 18 9.55 13.59 -13.70
N VAL A 19 10.09 12.38 -13.75
CA VAL A 19 11.50 12.11 -13.45
C VAL A 19 12.10 11.44 -14.68
N GLY A 20 12.77 12.21 -15.51
CA GLY A 20 13.12 11.78 -16.85
C GLY A 20 11.87 11.50 -17.67
N ASP A 21 11.78 10.31 -18.24
CA ASP A 21 10.62 9.87 -19.03
C ASP A 21 9.50 9.27 -18.18
N ILE A 22 9.75 9.03 -16.89
CA ILE A 22 8.79 8.41 -15.97
C ILE A 22 7.74 9.45 -15.54
N LYS A 23 6.46 9.11 -15.71
CA LYS A 23 5.31 9.87 -15.24
C LYS A 23 4.89 9.34 -13.86
N ILE A 24 4.70 10.22 -12.90
CA ILE A 24 4.24 9.88 -11.55
C ILE A 24 3.03 10.74 -11.22
N GLU A 25 1.87 10.14 -11.05
CA GLU A 25 0.68 10.79 -10.51
C GLU A 25 0.64 10.60 -9.00
N CYS A 26 0.52 11.71 -8.27
CA CYS A 26 0.49 11.76 -6.81
C CYS A 26 -0.98 11.79 -6.37
N ILE A 27 -1.43 10.79 -5.63
CA ILE A 27 -2.82 10.68 -5.15
C ILE A 27 -2.80 10.73 -3.63
N LEU A 28 -3.51 11.70 -3.04
CA LEU A 28 -3.61 11.82 -1.59
C LEU A 28 -4.60 10.79 -1.04
N VAL A 29 -4.12 9.94 -0.12
CA VAL A 29 -4.91 8.89 0.53
C VAL A 29 -4.71 8.99 2.04
N PRO A 30 -5.26 10.02 2.70
CA PRO A 30 -5.02 10.27 4.11
C PRO A 30 -5.70 9.23 5.00
N GLY A 31 -5.14 9.05 6.19
CA GLY A 31 -5.68 8.16 7.20
C GLY A 31 -4.59 7.39 7.95
N HIS A 32 -3.70 6.70 7.26
CA HIS A 32 -2.49 6.17 7.89
C HIS A 32 -1.65 7.32 8.45
N THR A 33 -1.36 8.32 7.62
CA THR A 33 -0.97 9.67 8.05
C THR A 33 -1.83 10.71 7.34
N TRP A 34 -1.90 11.94 7.86
CA TRP A 34 -2.65 13.03 7.22
C TRP A 34 -2.15 13.36 5.81
N GLY A 35 -0.87 13.20 5.58
CA GLY A 35 -0.22 13.49 4.31
C GLY A 35 0.11 12.26 3.47
N HIS A 36 -0.49 11.09 3.76
CA HIS A 36 -0.16 9.88 3.05
C HIS A 36 -0.49 9.98 1.56
N MET A 37 0.51 9.72 0.72
CA MET A 37 0.39 9.73 -0.73
C MET A 37 0.63 8.33 -1.29
N VAL A 38 -0.13 7.97 -2.30
CA VAL A 38 0.17 6.84 -3.18
C VAL A 38 0.62 7.37 -4.53
N TYR A 39 1.44 6.60 -5.23
CA TYR A 39 2.06 7.04 -6.47
C TYR A 39 1.72 6.09 -7.60
N LEU A 40 1.03 6.60 -8.62
CA LEU A 40 0.77 5.84 -9.84
C LEU A 40 1.82 6.19 -10.88
N VAL A 41 2.67 5.22 -11.18
CA VAL A 41 3.80 5.36 -12.09
C VAL A 41 3.42 4.81 -13.46
N ASP A 42 3.59 5.63 -14.49
CA ASP A 42 3.32 5.33 -15.91
C ASP A 42 1.92 4.76 -16.17
N ASP A 43 0.94 5.15 -15.35
CA ASP A 43 -0.45 4.67 -15.35
C ASP A 43 -0.60 3.14 -15.14
N GLU A 44 0.46 2.44 -14.72
CA GLU A 44 0.52 0.98 -14.63
C GLU A 44 0.87 0.48 -13.22
N TYR A 45 1.74 1.17 -12.49
CA TYR A 45 2.27 0.71 -11.20
C TYR A 45 1.83 1.61 -10.07
N LEU A 46 0.95 1.13 -9.20
CA LEU A 46 0.51 1.87 -8.02
C LEU A 46 1.31 1.45 -6.79
N PHE A 47 2.08 2.38 -6.25
CA PHE A 47 2.81 2.22 -4.99
C PHE A 47 1.96 2.78 -3.85
N THR A 48 1.46 1.92 -2.98
CA THR A 48 0.49 2.32 -1.95
C THR A 48 1.12 2.64 -0.60
N GLY A 49 2.41 2.33 -0.40
CA GLY A 49 3.00 2.42 0.94
C GLY A 49 2.20 1.58 1.93
N ASP A 50 1.86 2.17 3.08
CA ASP A 50 1.24 1.49 4.20
C ASP A 50 -0.29 1.65 4.24
N THR A 51 -0.92 2.11 3.16
CA THR A 51 -2.37 2.27 3.15
C THR A 51 -3.13 0.99 2.83
N ILE A 52 -2.48 0.01 2.20
CA ILE A 52 -3.02 -1.32 1.92
C ILE A 52 -2.07 -2.39 2.45
N TRP A 53 -2.63 -3.39 3.11
CA TRP A 53 -1.94 -4.57 3.59
C TRP A 53 -2.58 -5.82 3.00
N PHE A 54 -1.81 -6.71 2.38
CA PHE A 54 -2.33 -7.96 1.84
C PHE A 54 -2.22 -9.08 2.86
N GLY A 55 -3.38 -9.59 3.29
CA GLY A 55 -3.51 -10.88 3.92
C GLY A 55 -3.60 -12.01 2.88
N ALA A 56 -3.78 -13.24 3.34
CA ALA A 56 -3.94 -14.39 2.46
C ALA A 56 -5.22 -14.35 1.63
N ASP A 57 -6.24 -13.70 2.14
CA ASP A 57 -7.60 -13.67 1.61
C ASP A 57 -7.98 -12.34 0.95
N GLY A 58 -7.12 -11.35 0.96
CA GLY A 58 -7.37 -10.06 0.32
C GLY A 58 -6.62 -8.91 0.96
N GLY A 59 -6.79 -7.73 0.39
CA GLY A 59 -6.23 -6.49 0.90
C GLY A 59 -7.13 -5.85 1.95
N TYR A 60 -6.50 -5.36 3.00
CA TYR A 60 -7.10 -4.65 4.12
C TYR A 60 -6.58 -3.22 4.15
N SER A 61 -7.40 -2.27 4.61
CA SER A 61 -6.83 -1.00 5.03
C SER A 61 -5.96 -1.27 6.27
N PHE A 62 -4.73 -0.76 6.25
CA PHE A 62 -3.84 -0.87 7.40
C PHE A 62 -4.35 0.05 8.50
N ILE A 63 -5.36 -0.46 9.21
CA ILE A 63 -6.04 0.26 10.29
C ILE A 63 -5.63 -0.39 11.59
N SER A 64 -5.16 0.35 12.50
CA SER A 64 -5.10 0.05 13.92
C SER A 64 -4.43 1.21 14.64
N THR A 65 -3.70 0.93 15.68
CA THR A 65 -2.91 1.90 16.44
C THR A 65 -1.87 2.66 15.62
N LEU A 66 -1.63 2.27 14.38
CA LEU A 66 -0.65 2.91 13.47
C LEU A 66 -1.28 3.90 12.49
N ALA A 67 -2.60 4.09 12.50
CA ALA A 67 -3.26 5.09 11.67
C ALA A 67 -3.66 6.32 12.50
N GLU A 68 -3.48 7.50 11.92
CA GLU A 68 -3.89 8.77 12.54
C GLU A 68 -5.42 8.91 12.58
N ASP A 69 -6.12 8.42 11.52
CA ASP A 69 -7.58 8.38 11.45
C ASP A 69 -8.05 7.15 10.66
N ASN A 70 -8.58 6.16 11.37
CA ASN A 70 -9.07 4.91 10.77
C ASN A 70 -10.28 5.10 9.85
N HIS A 71 -11.20 5.98 10.21
CA HIS A 71 -12.39 6.22 9.39
C HIS A 71 -12.04 6.97 8.11
N LEU A 72 -11.10 7.89 8.20
CA LEU A 72 -10.59 8.60 7.03
C LEU A 72 -9.83 7.63 6.11
N ALA A 73 -9.02 6.72 6.65
CA ALA A 73 -8.30 5.71 5.87
C ALA A 73 -9.27 4.85 5.03
N VAL A 74 -10.37 4.37 5.62
CA VAL A 74 -11.40 3.60 4.90
C VAL A 74 -12.00 4.42 3.76
N ARG A 75 -12.44 5.64 4.04
CA ARG A 75 -13.04 6.51 2.99
C ARG A 75 -12.06 6.84 1.87
N SER A 76 -10.80 7.07 2.22
CA SER A 76 -9.75 7.35 1.25
C SER A 76 -9.47 6.15 0.35
N LEU A 77 -9.49 4.93 0.91
CA LEU A 77 -9.37 3.69 0.12
C LEU A 77 -10.58 3.45 -0.79
N GLU A 78 -11.79 3.77 -0.37
CA GLU A 78 -12.99 3.68 -1.22
C GLU A 78 -12.91 4.65 -2.40
N ALA A 79 -12.43 5.88 -2.14
CA ALA A 79 -12.21 6.87 -3.19
C ALA A 79 -11.10 6.42 -4.17
N LEU A 80 -10.00 5.87 -3.64
CA LEU A 80 -8.90 5.33 -4.43
C LEU A 80 -9.39 4.18 -5.32
N GLU A 81 -10.10 3.20 -4.77
CA GLU A 81 -10.67 2.08 -5.53
C GLU A 81 -11.56 2.59 -6.67
N THR A 82 -12.45 3.54 -6.38
CA THR A 82 -13.34 4.13 -7.39
C THR A 82 -12.54 4.77 -8.52
N ASN A 83 -11.49 5.52 -8.18
CA ASN A 83 -10.59 6.13 -9.14
C ASN A 83 -9.89 5.09 -10.03
N LEU A 84 -9.34 4.04 -9.42
CA LEU A 84 -8.62 2.98 -10.14
C LEU A 84 -9.55 2.18 -11.07
N ARG A 85 -10.78 1.86 -10.61
CA ARG A 85 -11.76 1.14 -11.44
C ARG A 85 -12.27 1.96 -12.63
N ALA A 86 -12.23 3.26 -12.56
CA ALA A 86 -12.55 4.13 -13.69
C ALA A 86 -11.48 4.12 -14.79
N ARG A 87 -10.28 3.66 -14.50
CA ARG A 87 -9.17 3.57 -15.44
C ARG A 87 -9.32 2.32 -16.30
N LYS A 88 -9.00 2.45 -17.60
CA LYS A 88 -9.23 1.36 -18.57
C LYS A 88 -8.08 0.37 -18.69
N GLN A 89 -6.94 0.68 -18.09
CA GLN A 89 -5.75 -0.15 -18.16
C GLN A 89 -5.53 -0.95 -16.86
N PRO A 90 -4.93 -2.14 -16.97
CA PRO A 90 -4.58 -2.93 -15.80
C PRO A 90 -3.56 -2.18 -14.94
N ILE A 91 -3.75 -2.23 -13.64
CA ILE A 91 -2.87 -1.58 -12.67
C ILE A 91 -2.33 -2.63 -11.72
N ARG A 92 -1.01 -2.63 -11.55
CA ARG A 92 -0.34 -3.44 -10.56
C ARG A 92 -0.25 -2.67 -9.25
N ILE A 93 -0.83 -3.21 -8.19
CA ILE A 93 -0.81 -2.63 -6.85
C ILE A 93 0.35 -3.22 -6.07
N ILE A 94 1.22 -2.35 -5.57
CA ILE A 94 2.46 -2.69 -4.85
C ILE A 94 2.39 -2.04 -3.48
N THR A 95 2.38 -2.86 -2.42
CA THR A 95 2.32 -2.38 -1.03
C THR A 95 3.72 -2.16 -0.45
N GLY A 96 3.81 -1.43 0.65
CA GLY A 96 5.07 -1.19 1.33
C GLY A 96 5.70 -2.45 1.92
N HIS A 97 4.88 -3.43 2.37
CA HIS A 97 5.35 -4.56 3.17
C HIS A 97 4.94 -5.94 2.64
N THR A 98 3.81 -6.07 1.94
CA THR A 98 3.15 -7.37 1.76
C THR A 98 3.12 -7.88 0.33
N GLY A 99 3.85 -7.25 -0.59
CA GLY A 99 3.98 -7.69 -1.97
C GLY A 99 3.09 -6.93 -2.95
N TRP A 100 2.63 -7.59 -4.01
CA TRP A 100 1.88 -6.94 -5.09
C TRP A 100 0.85 -7.87 -5.72
N THR A 101 -0.15 -7.27 -6.36
CA THR A 101 -1.19 -7.98 -7.12
C THR A 101 -1.63 -7.17 -8.33
N ASP A 102 -2.13 -7.86 -9.37
CA ASP A 102 -2.80 -7.24 -10.53
C ASP A 102 -4.33 -7.34 -10.39
N ASP A 103 -4.83 -7.89 -9.27
CA ASP A 103 -6.25 -8.13 -9.02
C ASP A 103 -6.80 -7.05 -8.08
N LEU A 104 -7.58 -6.11 -8.63
CA LEU A 104 -8.23 -5.05 -7.87
C LEU A 104 -9.24 -5.59 -6.86
N ASP A 105 -9.96 -6.66 -7.20
CA ASP A 105 -10.97 -7.23 -6.30
C ASP A 105 -10.30 -7.87 -5.09
N PHE A 106 -9.15 -8.50 -5.29
CA PHE A 106 -8.33 -8.99 -4.19
C PHE A 106 -7.78 -7.83 -3.36
N ALA A 107 -7.20 -6.80 -4.02
CA ALA A 107 -6.54 -5.70 -3.33
C ALA A 107 -7.46 -4.89 -2.42
N PHE A 108 -8.76 -4.77 -2.75
CA PHE A 108 -9.71 -3.96 -2.00
C PHE A 108 -10.78 -4.78 -1.27
N ARG A 109 -10.64 -6.11 -1.21
CA ARG A 109 -11.69 -7.02 -0.69
C ARG A 109 -12.16 -6.69 0.72
N HIS A 110 -11.24 -6.38 1.60
CA HIS A 110 -11.49 -6.10 3.01
C HIS A 110 -11.17 -4.66 3.41
N ARG A 111 -11.22 -3.73 2.46
CA ARG A 111 -10.83 -2.32 2.68
C ARG A 111 -11.61 -1.60 3.78
N THR A 112 -12.82 -2.06 4.09
CA THR A 112 -13.67 -1.49 5.14
C THR A 112 -13.51 -2.20 6.49
N GLU A 113 -12.76 -3.30 6.52
CA GLU A 113 -12.54 -4.07 7.74
C GLU A 113 -11.36 -3.50 8.51
N ILE A 114 -11.61 -3.28 9.80
CA ILE A 114 -10.54 -2.94 10.74
C ILE A 114 -9.67 -4.18 10.94
N CYS A 115 -8.41 -4.04 10.62
CA CYS A 115 -7.48 -5.12 10.73
C CYS A 115 -6.25 -4.69 11.52
N SER A 116 -5.76 -5.62 12.32
CA SER A 116 -4.47 -5.48 12.98
C SER A 116 -3.55 -6.57 12.46
N PRO A 117 -2.32 -6.27 12.09
CA PRO A 117 -1.34 -7.28 11.73
C PRO A 117 -1.07 -8.30 12.84
N PHE A 118 -1.53 -7.99 14.06
CA PHE A 118 -1.44 -8.86 15.23
C PHE A 118 -2.65 -9.78 15.43
N THR A 119 -3.65 -9.73 14.55
CA THR A 119 -4.80 -10.66 14.64
C THR A 119 -4.42 -12.04 14.12
N LYS A 120 -5.11 -13.08 14.62
CA LYS A 120 -4.92 -14.46 14.16
C LYS A 120 -5.05 -14.61 12.63
N LYS A 121 -5.81 -13.73 11.97
CA LYS A 121 -6.05 -13.74 10.53
C LYS A 121 -4.77 -13.56 9.71
N TYR A 122 -3.78 -12.85 10.26
CA TYR A 122 -2.47 -12.67 9.63
C TYR A 122 -1.44 -13.71 10.07
N LYS A 123 -1.76 -14.48 11.11
CA LYS A 123 -0.88 -15.51 11.67
C LYS A 123 -1.30 -16.92 11.26
N ASP A 124 -2.14 -17.06 10.24
CA ASP A 124 -2.50 -18.37 9.72
C ASP A 124 -1.29 -19.02 9.03
N PRO A 125 -0.69 -20.07 9.60
CA PRO A 125 0.48 -20.72 9.03
C PRO A 125 0.16 -21.47 7.73
N SER A 126 -1.12 -21.71 7.42
CA SER A 126 -1.56 -22.31 6.15
C SER A 126 -1.68 -21.28 5.02
N ALA A 127 -1.63 -20.00 5.33
CA ALA A 127 -1.66 -18.95 4.34
C ALA A 127 -0.35 -18.96 3.54
N PRO A 128 -0.41 -18.90 2.21
CA PRO A 128 0.81 -18.82 1.39
C PRO A 128 1.62 -17.56 1.68
N TYR A 129 0.98 -16.58 2.32
CA TYR A 129 1.56 -15.38 2.87
C TYR A 129 0.59 -14.79 3.89
N ASP A 130 0.99 -14.70 5.13
CA ASP A 130 0.14 -14.20 6.22
C ASP A 130 0.23 -12.69 6.44
N GLY A 131 0.94 -12.00 5.57
CA GLY A 131 1.12 -10.55 5.66
C GLY A 131 2.03 -10.10 6.80
N TYR A 132 2.46 -11.02 7.63
CA TYR A 132 3.34 -10.77 8.75
C TYR A 132 4.67 -11.48 8.51
N ILE A 133 5.72 -10.71 8.40
CA ILE A 133 7.08 -11.21 8.54
C ILE A 133 7.31 -11.24 10.04
N GLU A 134 7.18 -12.41 10.66
CA GLU A 134 7.74 -12.54 12.00
C GLU A 134 9.20 -12.13 11.93
N ASP A 135 9.59 -11.21 12.79
CA ASP A 135 10.96 -10.71 12.92
C ASP A 135 11.95 -11.78 13.39
N ASP A 136 11.92 -12.95 12.78
CA ASP A 136 13.01 -13.93 12.92
C ASP A 136 14.29 -13.44 12.21
N ASP A 137 14.17 -12.35 11.45
CA ASP A 137 15.28 -11.72 10.75
C ASP A 137 16.00 -10.62 11.55
N THR A 138 15.53 -10.25 12.73
CA THR A 138 16.23 -9.27 13.59
C THR A 138 17.59 -9.78 14.08
N GLU A 139 17.79 -11.09 14.15
CA GLU A 139 19.10 -11.67 14.50
C GLU A 139 20.03 -11.87 13.30
N LYS A 140 19.56 -11.78 12.07
CA LYS A 140 20.34 -12.13 10.87
C LYS A 140 20.63 -10.97 9.91
N GLY A 141 20.41 -9.74 10.35
CA GLY A 141 20.57 -8.56 9.49
C GLY A 141 19.46 -8.48 8.43
N ALA A 142 18.90 -7.31 8.26
CA ALA A 142 17.77 -7.05 7.39
C ALA A 142 17.91 -7.76 6.03
N ARG A 143 17.25 -8.87 5.85
CA ARG A 143 17.07 -9.46 4.54
C ARG A 143 15.96 -8.66 3.88
N THR A 144 16.30 -7.97 2.81
CA THR A 144 15.30 -7.45 1.89
C THR A 144 14.56 -8.63 1.30
N THR A 145 13.41 -8.98 1.87
CA THR A 145 12.54 -9.98 1.25
C THR A 145 12.07 -9.40 -0.07
N PRO A 146 12.33 -10.03 -1.21
CA PRO A 146 11.90 -9.49 -2.49
C PRO A 146 10.37 -9.45 -2.50
N LEU A 147 9.81 -8.33 -2.97
CA LEU A 147 8.38 -8.19 -3.20
C LEU A 147 7.89 -9.36 -4.06
N ARG A 148 6.86 -10.05 -3.61
CA ARG A 148 6.27 -11.15 -4.34
C ARG A 148 4.83 -10.88 -4.72
N LYS A 149 4.37 -11.50 -5.79
CA LYS A 149 2.97 -11.44 -6.20
C LYS A 149 2.12 -12.21 -5.19
N VAL A 150 1.07 -11.56 -4.69
CA VAL A 150 0.03 -12.19 -3.90
C VAL A 150 -1.11 -12.57 -4.85
N ALA A 151 -1.41 -13.84 -4.95
CA ALA A 151 -2.48 -14.34 -5.82
C ALA A 151 -3.78 -14.45 -5.03
N ALA A 152 -4.88 -14.04 -5.66
CA ALA A 152 -6.21 -14.42 -5.18
C ALA A 152 -6.33 -15.96 -5.27
N LYS A 153 -6.88 -16.57 -4.22
CA LYS A 153 -7.24 -17.98 -4.21
C LYS A 153 -8.67 -18.15 -4.69
#